data_244ef8e21ab1fec80e06f5de8dcdb9d4
#
_entry.id   244ef8e21ab1fec80e06f5de8dcdb9d4
#
_cell.length_a   1.000
_cell.length_b   1.000
_cell.length_c   1.000
_cell.angle_alpha   90.00
_cell.angle_beta   90.00
_cell.angle_gamma   90.00
#
_symmetry.space_group_name_H-M   'P 1'
#
loop_
_entity.id
_entity.type
_entity.pdbx_description
1 polymer ?
#
loop_
_entity_poly.entity_id
_entity_poly.type
_entity_poly.pdbx_seq_one_letter_code
_entity_poly.pdbx_strand_id
1 'polypeptide(L)'
;TVYRMRDMIHQRFGVKIHYRPHHNFDSYRIGDFKKCAGLFKEEWTATTYSRFRSKEDIQRYIVGYYTIATGQGTMKKVGRYNRLSGIIEKITAFFSNSFASDSRCIPADKRDYMKVMKKYNPMMFCINDGEKTTDKDRERIVDFLEALFPHKSVFEK
;
A
#
# COMPACT_ATOMS: atom_id res chain seq x y z
N THR A 1 -0.68 -7.42 -14.59
CA THR A 1 -0.54 -7.36 -13.13
C THR A 1 -1.90 -7.36 -12.41
N VAL A 2 -2.52 -6.20 -12.07
CA VAL A 2 -3.81 -6.17 -11.33
C VAL A 2 -4.93 -6.89 -12.08
N TYR A 3 -5.06 -6.69 -13.38
CA TYR A 3 -6.07 -7.36 -14.20
C TYR A 3 -5.84 -8.88 -14.22
N ARG A 4 -4.59 -9.31 -14.47
CA ARG A 4 -4.24 -10.73 -14.44
C ARG A 4 -4.61 -11.40 -13.12
N MET A 5 -4.27 -10.79 -11.98
CA MET A 5 -4.63 -11.35 -10.66
C MET A 5 -6.14 -11.47 -10.46
N ARG A 6 -6.93 -10.53 -10.99
CA ARG A 6 -8.40 -10.64 -10.96
C ARG A 6 -8.91 -11.78 -11.82
N ASP A 7 -8.32 -11.95 -13.00
CA ASP A 7 -8.68 -13.05 -13.92
C ASP A 7 -8.33 -14.40 -13.30
N MET A 8 -7.17 -14.54 -12.68
CA MET A 8 -6.77 -15.74 -11.94
C MET A 8 -7.75 -16.09 -10.81
N ILE A 9 -8.15 -15.10 -10.02
CA ILE A 9 -9.16 -15.28 -8.96
C ILE A 9 -10.53 -15.64 -9.56
N HIS A 10 -10.93 -14.97 -10.66
CA HIS A 10 -12.19 -15.27 -11.31
C HIS A 10 -12.20 -16.69 -11.87
N GLN A 11 -11.15 -17.10 -12.54
CA GLN A 11 -11.04 -18.46 -13.10
C GLN A 11 -11.08 -19.53 -12.01
N ARG A 12 -10.46 -19.27 -10.85
CA ARG A 12 -10.33 -20.25 -9.77
C ARG A 12 -11.56 -20.33 -8.85
N PHE A 13 -12.19 -19.19 -8.59
CA PHE A 13 -13.27 -19.06 -7.60
C PHE A 13 -14.61 -18.59 -8.16
N GLY A 14 -14.70 -18.25 -9.45
CA GLY A 14 -15.90 -17.70 -10.06
C GLY A 14 -16.23 -16.25 -9.62
N VAL A 15 -15.40 -15.64 -8.77
CA VAL A 15 -15.66 -14.33 -8.18
C VAL A 15 -15.07 -13.21 -9.04
N LYS A 16 -15.91 -12.29 -9.49
CA LYS A 16 -15.47 -11.09 -10.23
C LYS A 16 -15.15 -9.95 -9.29
N ILE A 17 -13.90 -9.50 -9.31
CA ILE A 17 -13.43 -8.36 -8.52
C ILE A 17 -13.19 -7.16 -9.44
N HIS A 18 -13.97 -6.11 -9.26
CA HIS A 18 -13.93 -4.92 -10.11
C HIS A 18 -13.11 -3.75 -9.53
N TYR A 19 -12.61 -3.89 -8.30
CA TYR A 19 -11.97 -2.81 -7.55
C TYR A 19 -10.45 -2.98 -7.53
N ARG A 20 -9.73 -1.85 -7.49
CA ARG A 20 -8.30 -1.84 -7.19
C ARG A 20 -8.10 -1.69 -5.69
N PRO A 21 -7.12 -2.38 -5.09
CA PRO A 21 -6.74 -2.13 -3.71
C PRO A 21 -6.26 -0.69 -3.56
N HIS A 22 -6.56 -0.10 -2.41
CA HIS A 22 -6.01 1.21 -2.07
C HIS A 22 -4.52 1.09 -1.75
N HIS A 23 -3.73 2.12 -2.05
CA HIS A 23 -2.34 2.22 -1.62
C HIS A 23 -2.28 2.57 -0.12
N ASN A 24 -2.48 1.55 0.69
CA ASN A 24 -2.36 1.61 2.13
C ASN A 24 -1.53 0.41 2.61
N PHE A 25 -1.31 0.26 3.92
CA PHE A 25 -0.73 -0.97 4.43
C PHE A 25 -1.71 -2.13 4.23
N ASP A 26 -1.15 -3.30 3.99
CA ASP A 26 -1.91 -4.53 3.84
C ASP A 26 -1.62 -5.43 5.04
N SER A 27 -2.65 -5.80 5.78
CA SER A 27 -2.55 -6.80 6.85
C SER A 27 -3.20 -8.10 6.41
N TYR A 28 -2.46 -9.20 6.54
CA TYR A 28 -2.93 -10.53 6.16
C TYR A 28 -2.75 -11.52 7.31
N ARG A 29 -3.72 -12.41 7.49
CA ARG A 29 -3.51 -13.57 8.36
C ARG A 29 -2.50 -14.50 7.72
N ILE A 30 -1.50 -14.93 8.48
CA ILE A 30 -0.41 -15.78 7.96
C ILE A 30 -0.93 -17.07 7.32
N GLY A 31 -2.01 -17.64 7.86
CA GLY A 31 -2.65 -18.83 7.31
C GLY A 31 -3.24 -18.60 5.91
N ASP A 32 -3.89 -17.48 5.70
CA ASP A 32 -4.48 -17.13 4.40
C ASP A 32 -3.38 -16.81 3.38
N PHE A 33 -2.32 -16.11 3.82
CA PHE A 33 -1.16 -15.87 2.99
C PHE A 33 -0.53 -17.17 2.50
N LYS A 34 -0.26 -18.12 3.42
CA LYS A 34 0.33 -19.43 3.10
C LYS A 34 -0.57 -20.24 2.15
N LYS A 35 -1.87 -20.24 2.37
CA LYS A 35 -2.82 -20.92 1.47
C LYS A 35 -2.83 -20.30 0.08
N CYS A 36 -2.89 -18.98 0.00
CA CYS A 36 -2.85 -18.25 -1.26
C CYS A 36 -1.52 -18.50 -2.00
N ALA A 37 -0.39 -18.44 -1.30
CA ALA A 37 0.93 -18.70 -1.87
C ALA A 37 1.07 -20.14 -2.38
N GLY A 38 0.51 -21.12 -1.66
CA GLY A 38 0.47 -22.51 -2.11
C GLY A 38 -0.40 -22.71 -3.35
N LEU A 39 -1.54 -22.02 -3.41
CA LEU A 39 -2.48 -22.10 -4.53
C LEU A 39 -1.94 -21.51 -5.84
N PHE A 40 -1.13 -20.47 -5.75
CA PHE A 40 -0.50 -19.75 -6.86
C PHE A 40 1.02 -19.89 -6.83
N LYS A 41 1.50 -21.08 -6.45
CA LYS A 41 2.94 -21.35 -6.23
C LYS A 41 3.79 -21.07 -7.46
N GLU A 42 3.32 -21.46 -8.63
CA GLU A 42 4.05 -21.28 -9.89
C GLU A 42 4.24 -19.79 -10.21
N GLU A 43 3.18 -19.01 -10.09
CA GLU A 43 3.20 -17.58 -10.37
C GLU A 43 4.01 -16.81 -9.30
N TRP A 44 3.94 -17.21 -8.03
CA TRP A 44 4.80 -16.67 -6.98
C TRP A 44 6.27 -16.95 -7.28
N THR A 45 6.58 -18.19 -7.64
CA THR A 45 7.94 -18.60 -7.98
C THR A 45 8.45 -17.81 -9.17
N ALA A 46 7.69 -17.77 -10.27
CA ALA A 46 8.06 -17.02 -11.46
C ALA A 46 8.30 -15.53 -11.16
N THR A 47 7.41 -14.92 -10.35
CA THR A 47 7.56 -13.50 -9.95
C THR A 47 8.81 -13.29 -9.09
N THR A 48 9.11 -14.20 -8.15
CA THR A 48 10.27 -14.09 -7.25
C THR A 48 11.59 -14.17 -8.00
N TYR A 49 11.66 -14.99 -9.05
CA TYR A 49 12.87 -15.13 -9.89
C TYR A 49 12.94 -14.11 -11.03
N SER A 50 11.90 -13.30 -11.23
CA SER A 50 11.90 -12.25 -12.26
C SER A 50 12.83 -11.11 -11.85
N ARG A 51 13.87 -10.86 -12.65
CA ARG A 51 14.82 -9.75 -12.41
C ARG A 51 14.16 -8.38 -12.59
N PHE A 52 13.24 -8.27 -13.52
CA PHE A 52 12.53 -7.05 -13.87
C PHE A 52 11.03 -7.28 -13.81
N ARG A 53 10.29 -6.26 -13.39
CA ARG A 53 8.83 -6.32 -13.34
C ARG A 53 8.26 -6.58 -14.73
N SER A 54 7.43 -7.60 -14.85
CA SER A 54 6.71 -7.95 -16.06
C SER A 54 5.18 -7.83 -15.89
N LYS A 55 4.45 -7.98 -17.00
CA LYS A 55 2.98 -8.04 -16.96
C LYS A 55 2.50 -9.36 -16.35
N GLU A 56 3.34 -10.37 -16.36
CA GLU A 56 3.07 -11.72 -15.85
C GLU A 56 3.26 -11.83 -14.33
N ASP A 57 3.95 -10.88 -13.70
CA ASP A 57 4.19 -10.90 -12.27
C ASP A 57 2.89 -10.73 -11.49
N ILE A 58 2.79 -11.47 -10.40
CA ILE A 58 1.76 -11.25 -9.39
C ILE A 58 2.29 -10.34 -8.27
N GLN A 59 1.39 -9.75 -7.54
CA GLN A 59 1.71 -8.82 -6.45
C GLN A 59 0.93 -9.22 -5.19
N ARG A 60 1.30 -8.62 -4.06
CA ARG A 60 0.63 -8.83 -2.77
C ARG A 60 -0.89 -8.73 -2.82
N TYR A 61 -1.45 -7.98 -3.76
CA TYR A 61 -2.90 -7.83 -3.93
C TYR A 61 -3.64 -9.14 -4.19
N ILE A 62 -2.96 -10.17 -4.72
CA ILE A 62 -3.60 -11.48 -4.94
C ILE A 62 -4.06 -12.10 -3.63
N VAL A 63 -3.35 -11.86 -2.51
CA VAL A 63 -3.74 -12.34 -1.19
C VAL A 63 -5.03 -11.67 -0.73
N GLY A 64 -5.15 -10.35 -0.91
CA GLY A 64 -6.40 -9.62 -0.62
C GLY A 64 -7.57 -10.11 -1.48
N TYR A 65 -7.34 -10.34 -2.77
CA TYR A 65 -8.37 -10.89 -3.65
C TYR A 65 -8.77 -12.32 -3.27
N TYR A 66 -7.80 -13.15 -2.90
CA TYR A 66 -8.04 -14.48 -2.39
C TYR A 66 -8.92 -14.47 -1.12
N THR A 67 -8.60 -13.63 -0.13
CA THR A 67 -9.39 -13.55 1.11
C THR A 67 -10.82 -13.09 0.86
N ILE A 68 -11.04 -12.20 -0.11
CA ILE A 68 -12.38 -11.77 -0.52
C ILE A 68 -13.10 -12.94 -1.21
N ALA A 69 -12.46 -13.62 -2.15
CA ALA A 69 -13.05 -14.70 -2.91
C ALA A 69 -13.43 -15.91 -2.04
N THR A 70 -12.69 -16.13 -0.96
CA THR A 70 -12.95 -17.21 0.00
C THR A 70 -13.86 -16.81 1.18
N GLY A 71 -14.39 -15.57 1.18
CA GLY A 71 -15.25 -15.06 2.27
C GLY A 71 -14.52 -14.81 3.58
N GLN A 72 -13.17 -14.85 3.58
CA GLN A 72 -12.34 -14.60 4.77
C GLN A 72 -12.03 -13.13 4.99
N GLY A 73 -12.32 -12.28 4.00
CA GLY A 73 -12.10 -10.85 4.03
C GLY A 73 -13.32 -10.09 3.55
N THR A 74 -13.49 -8.87 4.03
CA THR A 74 -14.52 -7.94 3.56
C THR A 74 -13.88 -6.76 2.86
N MET A 75 -14.52 -6.31 1.78
CA MET A 75 -14.08 -5.13 1.06
C MET A 75 -14.87 -3.92 1.52
N LYS A 76 -14.17 -2.93 2.08
CA LYS A 76 -14.74 -1.61 2.35
C LYS A 76 -14.45 -0.70 1.17
N LYS A 77 -15.47 -0.19 0.51
CA LYS A 77 -15.31 0.83 -0.53
C LYS A 77 -14.88 2.14 0.11
N VAL A 78 -13.71 2.63 -0.27
CA VAL A 78 -13.30 4.00 0.04
C VAL A 78 -13.82 4.87 -1.10
N GLY A 79 -14.92 5.59 -0.85
CA GLY A 79 -15.58 6.58 -1.70
C GLY A 79 -15.69 6.31 -3.21
N ARG A 80 -16.81 6.66 -3.80
CA ARG A 80 -16.87 6.89 -5.25
C ARG A 80 -16.23 8.27 -5.49
N TYR A 81 -15.23 8.33 -6.33
CA TYR A 81 -14.66 9.58 -6.85
C TYR A 81 -15.67 10.26 -7.82
N ASN A 82 -16.78 10.71 -7.26
CA ASN A 82 -17.62 11.70 -7.91
C ASN A 82 -17.14 13.07 -7.45
N ARG A 83 -17.12 14.07 -8.34
CA ARG A 83 -16.68 15.44 -8.01
C ARG A 83 -17.34 16.00 -6.72
N LEU A 84 -18.60 15.64 -6.47
CA LEU A 84 -19.32 16.03 -5.24
C LEU A 84 -18.86 15.26 -4.00
N SER A 85 -18.64 13.94 -4.09
CA SER A 85 -18.16 13.14 -2.97
C SER A 85 -16.74 13.52 -2.58
N GLY A 86 -15.90 13.92 -3.55
CA GLY A 86 -14.55 14.42 -3.26
C GLY A 86 -14.54 15.74 -2.47
N ILE A 87 -15.56 16.59 -2.62
CA ILE A 87 -15.72 17.81 -1.82
C ILE A 87 -16.24 17.45 -0.42
N ILE A 88 -17.23 16.57 -0.33
CA ILE A 88 -17.77 16.09 0.94
C ILE A 88 -16.71 15.31 1.73
N GLU A 89 -15.92 14.46 1.07
CA GLU A 89 -14.80 13.75 1.70
C GLU A 89 -13.71 14.70 2.21
N LYS A 90 -13.41 15.78 1.48
CA LYS A 90 -12.48 16.81 1.95
C LYS A 90 -13.04 17.58 3.15
N ILE A 91 -14.34 17.85 3.18
CA ILE A 91 -15.02 18.53 4.30
C ILE A 91 -15.08 17.57 5.51
N THR A 92 -15.46 16.32 5.30
CA THR A 92 -15.51 15.32 6.39
C THR A 92 -14.12 14.94 6.87
N ALA A 93 -13.11 14.87 6.01
CA ALA A 93 -11.72 14.69 6.41
C ALA A 93 -11.14 15.90 7.17
N PHE A 94 -11.66 17.09 6.91
CA PHE A 94 -11.33 18.29 7.69
C PHE A 94 -11.95 18.26 9.08
N PHE A 95 -13.17 17.75 9.24
CA PHE A 95 -13.89 17.67 10.51
C PHE A 95 -13.66 16.36 11.29
N SER A 96 -13.31 15.28 10.65
CA SER A 96 -12.96 14.02 11.30
C SER A 96 -11.53 13.63 10.95
N ASN A 97 -10.63 13.64 11.92
CA ASN A 97 -9.29 13.05 11.81
C ASN A 97 -9.32 11.54 11.42
N SER A 98 -10.52 10.95 11.30
CA SER A 98 -10.73 9.52 11.05
C SER A 98 -10.59 9.10 9.57
N PHE A 99 -10.41 10.03 8.64
CA PHE A 99 -10.10 9.73 7.22
C PHE A 99 -8.68 10.14 6.81
N ALA A 100 -7.86 10.61 7.72
CA ALA A 100 -6.44 10.57 7.49
C ALA A 100 -6.10 9.09 7.23
N SER A 101 -5.74 8.74 6.00
CA SER A 101 -5.22 7.40 5.72
C SER A 101 -4.14 7.15 6.76
N ASP A 102 -4.21 6.02 7.46
CA ASP A 102 -3.22 5.65 8.49
C ASP A 102 -1.79 5.60 7.91
N SER A 103 -1.69 5.79 6.60
CA SER A 103 -0.43 5.84 5.86
C SER A 103 -0.33 7.06 4.96
N ARG A 104 0.88 7.59 4.80
CA ARG A 104 1.23 8.71 3.90
C ARG A 104 2.41 8.35 3.01
N CYS A 105 2.26 8.65 1.72
CA CYS A 105 3.38 8.68 0.80
C CYS A 105 3.85 10.13 0.66
N ILE A 106 5.12 10.37 0.96
CA ILE A 106 5.73 11.70 0.92
C ILE A 106 6.78 11.67 -0.21
N PRO A 107 6.70 12.55 -1.21
CA PRO A 107 7.76 12.67 -2.21
C PRO A 107 9.10 13.05 -1.55
N ALA A 108 10.20 12.44 -1.99
CA ALA A 108 11.53 12.68 -1.45
C ALA A 108 12.02 14.13 -1.65
N ASP A 109 11.55 14.80 -2.69
CA ASP A 109 11.82 16.22 -2.97
C ASP A 109 11.06 17.20 -2.07
N LYS A 110 10.25 16.71 -1.12
CA LYS A 110 9.52 17.53 -0.16
C LYS A 110 10.46 18.21 0.81
N ARG A 111 10.33 19.54 0.97
CA ARG A 111 11.25 20.31 1.81
C ARG A 111 10.96 20.27 3.31
N ASP A 112 9.75 19.93 3.71
CA ASP A 112 9.32 19.98 5.12
C ASP A 112 8.54 18.71 5.50
N TYR A 113 9.29 17.63 5.79
CA TYR A 113 8.72 16.36 6.23
C TYR A 113 8.04 16.47 7.60
N MET A 114 8.61 17.25 8.53
CA MET A 114 8.05 17.42 9.87
C MET A 114 6.70 18.14 9.85
N LYS A 115 6.51 19.07 8.92
CA LYS A 115 5.21 19.73 8.74
C LYS A 115 4.15 18.74 8.26
N VAL A 116 4.52 17.81 7.37
CA VAL A 116 3.62 16.75 6.92
C VAL A 116 3.25 15.83 8.09
N MET A 117 4.24 15.43 8.91
CA MET A 117 4.01 14.59 10.08
C MET A 117 3.10 15.27 11.10
N LYS A 118 3.38 16.52 11.46
CA LYS A 118 2.56 17.29 12.40
C LYS A 118 1.12 17.51 11.89
N LYS A 119 0.95 17.73 10.58
CA LYS A 119 -0.37 17.98 9.99
C LYS A 119 -1.24 16.73 9.94
N TYR A 120 -0.67 15.59 9.63
CA TYR A 120 -1.44 14.37 9.33
C TYR A 120 -1.31 13.29 10.39
N ASN A 121 -0.29 13.37 11.26
CA ASN A 121 0.03 12.38 12.30
C ASN A 121 -0.20 10.92 11.83
N PRO A 122 0.41 10.51 10.70
CA PRO A 122 0.13 9.20 10.15
C PRO A 122 0.74 8.10 11.01
N MET A 123 0.06 6.97 11.17
CA MET A 123 0.62 5.79 11.84
C MET A 123 1.79 5.19 11.05
N MET A 124 1.76 5.35 9.73
CA MET A 124 2.79 4.87 8.82
C MET A 124 3.06 5.90 7.74
N PHE A 125 4.29 5.99 7.31
CA PHE A 125 4.66 6.82 6.16
C PHE A 125 5.71 6.13 5.31
N CYS A 126 5.76 6.55 4.05
CA CYS A 126 6.77 6.15 3.09
C CYS A 126 7.33 7.40 2.43
N ILE A 127 8.64 7.56 2.41
CA ILE A 127 9.29 8.59 1.61
C ILE A 127 9.67 7.94 0.28
N ASN A 128 9.12 8.47 -0.79
CA ASN A 128 9.26 7.88 -2.12
C ASN A 128 10.38 8.58 -2.87
N ASP A 129 11.45 7.85 -3.15
CA ASP A 129 12.53 8.29 -4.04
C ASP A 129 12.04 8.27 -5.50
N GLY A 130 12.56 9.16 -6.34
CA GLY A 130 12.18 9.30 -7.72
C GLY A 130 13.30 9.93 -8.55
N GLU A 131 13.10 10.01 -9.86
CA GLU A 131 14.08 10.53 -10.80
C GLU A 131 14.57 11.97 -10.50
N LYS A 132 13.75 12.75 -9.78
CA LYS A 132 14.06 14.14 -9.40
C LYS A 132 14.72 14.27 -8.04
N THR A 133 14.91 13.16 -7.32
CA THR A 133 15.52 13.17 -5.99
C THR A 133 17.02 13.38 -6.10
N THR A 134 17.52 14.41 -5.46
CA THR A 134 18.94 14.76 -5.39
C THR A 134 19.61 14.15 -4.15
N ASP A 135 20.95 14.12 -4.13
CA ASP A 135 21.70 13.66 -2.93
C ASP A 135 21.40 14.55 -1.72
N LYS A 136 21.21 15.84 -1.93
CA LYS A 136 20.80 16.77 -0.87
C LYS A 136 19.39 16.44 -0.32
N ASP A 137 18.50 15.90 -1.14
CA ASP A 137 17.20 15.41 -0.66
C ASP A 137 17.36 14.16 0.20
N ARG A 138 18.28 13.26 -0.17
CA ARG A 138 18.61 12.05 0.59
C ARG A 138 19.23 12.38 1.96
N GLU A 139 20.16 13.34 2.01
CA GLU A 139 20.71 13.85 3.28
C GLU A 139 19.60 14.37 4.19
N ARG A 140 18.71 15.20 3.67
CA ARG A 140 17.54 15.71 4.44
C ARG A 140 16.60 14.61 4.92
N ILE A 141 16.46 13.53 4.17
CA ILE A 141 15.67 12.37 4.60
C ILE A 141 16.33 11.69 5.78
N VAL A 142 17.65 11.51 5.73
CA VAL A 142 18.43 10.92 6.83
C VAL A 142 18.30 11.79 8.09
N ASP A 143 18.55 13.08 7.99
CA ASP A 143 18.42 14.03 9.11
C ASP A 143 17.00 14.00 9.71
N PHE A 144 15.98 13.93 8.86
CA PHE A 144 14.59 13.83 9.31
C PHE A 144 14.31 12.53 10.05
N LEU A 145 14.80 11.40 9.52
CA LEU A 145 14.58 10.08 10.13
C LEU A 145 15.33 9.95 11.46
N GLU A 146 16.56 10.44 11.54
CA GLU A 146 17.34 10.47 12.78
C GLU A 146 16.69 11.37 13.84
N ALA A 147 16.15 12.52 13.44
CA ALA A 147 15.41 13.39 14.35
C ALA A 147 14.07 12.77 14.83
N LEU A 148 13.43 11.94 13.99
CA LEU A 148 12.17 11.29 14.33
C LEU A 148 12.37 10.02 15.15
N PHE A 149 13.49 9.30 14.91
CA PHE A 149 13.85 8.04 15.57
C PHE A 149 15.26 8.13 16.18
N PRO A 150 15.45 8.92 17.25
CA PRO A 150 16.77 9.20 17.80
C PRO A 150 17.43 7.97 18.48
N HIS A 151 16.67 6.94 18.74
CA HIS A 151 17.17 5.71 19.36
C HIS A 151 17.00 4.53 18.42
N LYS A 152 18.05 3.72 18.30
CA LYS A 152 17.99 2.46 17.57
C LYS A 152 16.92 1.55 18.16
N SER A 153 16.16 0.87 17.31
CA SER A 153 15.26 -0.17 17.77
C SER A 153 16.06 -1.42 18.22
N VAL A 154 15.43 -2.29 18.99
CA VAL A 154 16.04 -3.56 19.43
C VAL A 154 16.37 -4.51 18.27
N PHE A 155 15.86 -4.24 17.10
CA PHE A 155 16.07 -5.04 15.88
C PHE A 155 17.19 -4.50 14.99
N GLU A 156 17.70 -3.30 15.26
CA GLU A 156 18.80 -2.71 14.51
C GLU A 156 20.15 -3.17 15.08
N LYS A 157 20.98 -3.75 14.21
CA LYS A 157 22.33 -4.23 14.55
C LYS A 157 23.35 -3.10 14.55
#